data_e5b8c01c4c94f4e58b4030768f322733
#
_entry.id   e5b8c01c4c94f4e58b4030768f322733
#
_cell.length_a   1.000
_cell.length_b   1.000
_cell.length_c   1.000
_cell.angle_alpha   90.00
_cell.angle_beta   90.00
_cell.angle_gamma   90.00
#
_symmetry.space_group_name_H-M   'P 1'
#
loop_
_entity.id
_entity.type
_entity.pdbx_description
1 polymer ?
#
loop_
_entity_poly.entity_id
_entity_poly.type
_entity_poly.pdbx_seq_one_letter_code
_entity_poly.pdbx_strand_id
1 'polypeptide(L)'
;MSFKGLEMNRILIILIFVFTSQACDYKRDSIGGNDDIVVLAAKEDREKIGSLLSIVFNDTLLTPSPELFYNIKFAEPESFSALKTQTNLVIASIGDYELNPATKLTKDLLGESAFNKTLNDTPLILSRNQFAKNQLFMIISGNDYEQINDYLLQNSTFIKQQFDENFFKKQAQYFLENERQEELESEIYSSYDWTMKIPWGWELIKNDSDKSFFWIGQELPFRWIAVNWRDGNHFSKEDALEYLQEFPQEHFSSIRYNQDYLNIEFDDFNDESAYRIFGLWESIDDAKGGPFQGYIFYDYENDRTFYISYIVFNPGGKKAFYMRQMEMIAKTIDIN
;
A
#
# COMPACT_ATOMS: atom_id res chain seq x y z
N MET A 1 9.26 -45.12 53.81
CA MET A 1 8.33 -45.15 52.66
C MET A 1 7.63 -43.81 52.58
N SER A 2 7.51 -43.25 51.39
CA SER A 2 6.68 -42.07 51.09
C SER A 2 7.34 -40.69 51.18
N PHE A 3 8.35 -40.41 50.32
CA PHE A 3 8.72 -39.04 49.99
C PHE A 3 8.89 -38.81 48.46
N LYS A 4 8.71 -39.86 47.64
CA LYS A 4 8.81 -39.73 46.18
C LYS A 4 7.51 -39.33 45.46
N GLY A 5 6.37 -39.41 46.13
CA GLY A 5 5.07 -39.11 45.52
C GLY A 5 4.67 -37.63 45.47
N LEU A 6 5.22 -36.80 46.39
CA LEU A 6 4.87 -35.38 46.46
C LEU A 6 5.62 -34.49 45.44
N GLU A 7 6.84 -34.89 45.07
CA GLU A 7 7.64 -34.09 44.09
C GLU A 7 7.13 -34.29 42.66
N MET A 8 6.67 -35.49 42.33
CA MET A 8 6.16 -35.79 40.97
C MET A 8 4.83 -35.05 40.66
N ASN A 9 3.99 -34.85 41.68
CA ASN A 9 2.75 -34.08 41.53
C ASN A 9 3.01 -32.56 41.40
N ARG A 10 4.08 -32.04 42.02
CA ARG A 10 4.44 -30.62 41.87
C ARG A 10 5.04 -30.32 40.52
N ILE A 11 5.85 -31.22 39.94
CA ILE A 11 6.41 -31.10 38.62
C ILE A 11 5.32 -31.20 37.54
N LEU A 12 4.32 -32.08 37.74
CA LEU A 12 3.19 -32.22 36.82
C LEU A 12 2.28 -30.99 36.81
N ILE A 13 2.06 -30.35 37.95
CA ILE A 13 1.26 -29.12 38.07
C ILE A 13 2.02 -27.94 37.43
N ILE A 14 3.34 -27.83 37.55
CA ILE A 14 4.15 -26.80 36.92
C ILE A 14 4.19 -26.99 35.40
N LEU A 15 4.26 -28.22 34.91
CA LEU A 15 4.20 -28.52 33.47
C LEU A 15 2.83 -28.20 32.86
N ILE A 16 1.74 -28.43 33.56
CA ILE A 16 0.39 -28.06 33.11
C ILE A 16 0.22 -26.53 33.09
N PHE A 17 0.81 -25.79 34.04
CA PHE A 17 0.74 -24.34 34.08
C PHE A 17 1.58 -23.65 32.98
N VAL A 18 2.69 -24.26 32.55
CA VAL A 18 3.51 -23.75 31.45
C VAL A 18 2.83 -23.96 30.09
N PHE A 19 2.01 -25.02 29.94
CA PHE A 19 1.26 -25.24 28.69
C PHE A 19 0.02 -24.35 28.54
N THR A 20 -0.55 -23.83 29.63
CA THR A 20 -1.72 -22.94 29.58
C THR A 20 -1.37 -21.48 29.33
N SER A 21 -0.10 -21.08 29.42
CA SER A 21 0.34 -19.69 29.16
C SER A 21 0.74 -19.43 27.71
N GLN A 22 0.67 -20.42 26.82
CA GLN A 22 0.84 -20.26 25.38
C GLN A 22 -0.47 -20.39 24.61
N ALA A 23 -1.57 -19.87 25.13
CA ALA A 23 -2.68 -19.46 24.30
C ALA A 23 -2.21 -18.20 23.56
N CYS A 24 -1.38 -18.37 22.52
CA CYS A 24 -1.19 -17.35 21.50
C CYS A 24 -2.58 -16.91 21.08
N ASP A 25 -2.90 -15.66 21.32
CA ASP A 25 -4.13 -15.02 20.84
C ASP A 25 -4.07 -15.06 19.31
N TYR A 26 -4.50 -16.19 18.73
CA TYR A 26 -4.40 -16.47 17.29
C TYR A 26 -5.48 -15.67 16.59
N LYS A 27 -5.20 -14.38 16.40
CA LYS A 27 -6.05 -13.51 15.57
C LYS A 27 -6.00 -14.00 14.13
N ARG A 28 -7.16 -14.13 13.51
CA ARG A 28 -7.28 -14.40 12.08
C ARG A 28 -6.84 -13.17 11.28
N ASP A 29 -6.49 -13.36 10.03
CA ASP A 29 -6.21 -12.24 9.15
C ASP A 29 -7.43 -11.34 8.97
N SER A 30 -7.16 -10.05 8.79
CA SER A 30 -8.17 -9.06 8.48
C SER A 30 -8.80 -9.35 7.11
N ILE A 31 -10.07 -8.98 6.96
CA ILE A 31 -10.87 -9.21 5.76
C ILE A 31 -11.24 -7.90 5.07
N GLY A 32 -11.72 -7.98 3.82
CA GLY A 32 -12.10 -6.82 3.01
C GLY A 32 -10.99 -6.34 2.07
N GLY A 33 -11.30 -5.35 1.26
CA GLY A 33 -10.36 -4.77 0.30
C GLY A 33 -9.21 -4.03 1.02
N ASN A 34 -8.00 -4.15 0.48
CA ASN A 34 -6.85 -3.48 1.07
C ASN A 34 -6.85 -1.97 0.80
N ASP A 35 -7.56 -1.55 -0.23
CA ASP A 35 -7.84 -0.17 -0.63
C ASP A 35 -9.17 0.37 -0.08
N ASP A 36 -9.95 -0.44 0.63
CA ASP A 36 -11.18 0.00 1.27
C ASP A 36 -10.91 0.50 2.69
N ILE A 37 -11.49 1.63 3.07
CA ILE A 37 -11.53 2.15 4.43
C ILE A 37 -12.98 2.12 4.91
N VAL A 38 -13.27 1.22 5.84
CA VAL A 38 -14.60 1.12 6.44
C VAL A 38 -14.69 2.09 7.62
N VAL A 39 -15.63 3.03 7.55
CA VAL A 39 -15.82 4.11 8.52
C VAL A 39 -17.13 3.91 9.25
N LEU A 40 -17.04 3.65 10.55
CA LEU A 40 -18.22 3.60 11.44
C LEU A 40 -18.49 5.00 11.97
N ALA A 41 -19.58 5.60 11.49
CA ALA A 41 -19.97 6.96 11.85
C ALA A 41 -21.49 7.09 11.87
N ALA A 42 -22.01 7.91 12.79
CA ALA A 42 -23.40 8.26 12.80
C ALA A 42 -23.80 8.94 11.46
N LYS A 43 -25.00 8.66 11.00
CA LYS A 43 -25.46 9.09 9.67
C LYS A 43 -25.38 10.60 9.48
N GLU A 44 -25.72 11.34 10.51
CA GLU A 44 -25.69 12.81 10.54
C GLU A 44 -24.29 13.41 10.45
N ASP A 45 -23.25 12.67 10.84
CA ASP A 45 -21.85 13.15 10.82
C ASP A 45 -21.09 12.77 9.55
N ARG A 46 -21.63 11.88 8.70
CA ARG A 46 -20.89 11.30 7.55
C ARG A 46 -20.37 12.32 6.56
N GLU A 47 -21.13 13.37 6.29
CA GLU A 47 -20.69 14.44 5.38
C GLU A 47 -19.44 15.15 5.94
N LYS A 48 -19.50 15.56 7.21
CA LYS A 48 -18.38 16.21 7.89
C LYS A 48 -17.16 15.29 8.01
N ILE A 49 -17.38 14.04 8.41
CA ILE A 49 -16.31 13.03 8.53
C ILE A 49 -15.72 12.71 7.14
N GLY A 50 -16.53 12.64 6.09
CA GLY A 50 -16.06 12.48 4.72
C GLY A 50 -15.14 13.62 4.28
N SER A 51 -15.50 14.86 4.59
CA SER A 51 -14.65 16.03 4.33
C SER A 51 -13.33 15.97 5.12
N LEU A 52 -13.38 15.58 6.39
CA LEU A 52 -12.18 15.40 7.22
C LEU A 52 -11.26 14.29 6.66
N LEU A 53 -11.82 13.15 6.29
CA LEU A 53 -11.03 12.04 5.74
C LEU A 53 -10.45 12.37 4.36
N SER A 54 -11.09 13.25 3.58
CA SER A 54 -10.55 13.70 2.29
C SER A 54 -9.25 14.49 2.42
N ILE A 55 -8.96 15.07 3.59
CA ILE A 55 -7.66 15.72 3.87
C ILE A 55 -6.50 14.71 3.73
N VAL A 56 -6.77 13.46 4.08
CA VAL A 56 -5.77 12.39 4.11
C VAL A 56 -5.81 11.52 2.85
N PHE A 57 -7.02 11.28 2.30
CA PHE A 57 -7.26 10.24 1.29
C PHE A 57 -7.82 10.78 -0.04
N ASN A 58 -7.42 11.98 -0.44
CA ASN A 58 -7.83 12.60 -1.71
C ASN A 58 -6.87 12.33 -2.88
N ASP A 59 -5.76 11.66 -2.65
CA ASP A 59 -4.79 11.36 -3.69
C ASP A 59 -5.42 10.45 -4.76
N THR A 60 -5.13 10.78 -6.01
CA THR A 60 -5.67 10.07 -7.16
C THR A 60 -4.58 9.60 -8.11
N LEU A 61 -4.82 8.47 -8.74
CA LEU A 61 -4.09 8.06 -9.92
C LEU A 61 -4.52 8.92 -11.10
N LEU A 62 -3.56 9.45 -11.86
CA LEU A 62 -3.82 10.16 -13.10
C LEU A 62 -4.39 9.20 -14.14
N THR A 63 -5.65 9.40 -14.47
CA THR A 63 -6.40 8.71 -15.54
C THR A 63 -7.38 9.71 -16.14
N PRO A 64 -7.97 9.47 -17.33
CA PRO A 64 -8.98 10.38 -17.90
C PRO A 64 -10.15 10.68 -16.92
N SER A 65 -10.45 9.74 -16.02
CA SER A 65 -11.35 9.93 -14.88
C SER A 65 -10.53 9.58 -13.62
N PRO A 66 -9.99 10.55 -12.87
CA PRO A 66 -9.10 10.29 -11.75
C PRO A 66 -9.65 9.26 -10.77
N GLU A 67 -8.82 8.30 -10.36
CA GLU A 67 -9.20 7.22 -9.47
C GLU A 67 -8.53 7.41 -8.09
N LEU A 68 -9.34 7.45 -7.02
CA LEU A 68 -8.81 7.49 -5.66
C LEU A 68 -8.03 6.22 -5.33
N PHE A 69 -6.94 6.34 -4.59
CA PHE A 69 -6.18 5.20 -4.07
C PHE A 69 -6.91 4.46 -2.94
N TYR A 70 -7.80 5.14 -2.24
CA TYR A 70 -8.63 4.57 -1.17
C TYR A 70 -10.11 4.83 -1.39
N ASN A 71 -10.93 3.83 -1.07
CA ASN A 71 -12.39 3.91 -1.15
C ASN A 71 -12.96 4.02 0.26
N ILE A 72 -13.54 5.14 0.61
CA ILE A 72 -14.20 5.35 1.90
C ILE A 72 -15.61 4.76 1.85
N LYS A 73 -15.91 3.83 2.76
CA LYS A 73 -17.21 3.15 2.87
C LYS A 73 -17.79 3.36 4.26
N PHE A 74 -18.87 4.12 4.33
CA PHE A 74 -19.55 4.36 5.61
C PHE A 74 -20.47 3.21 6.00
N ALA A 75 -20.48 2.89 7.30
CA ALA A 75 -21.40 1.95 7.93
C ALA A 75 -21.90 2.52 9.27
N GLU A 76 -22.99 1.94 9.78
CA GLU A 76 -23.53 2.31 11.09
C GLU A 76 -22.64 1.77 12.22
N PRO A 77 -22.45 2.51 13.33
CA PRO A 77 -21.67 2.07 14.47
C PRO A 77 -22.13 0.73 15.07
N GLU A 78 -23.42 0.44 15.01
CA GLU A 78 -24.01 -0.82 15.46
C GLU A 78 -23.49 -2.05 14.71
N SER A 79 -22.96 -1.86 13.50
CA SER A 79 -22.34 -2.90 12.70
C SER A 79 -20.93 -3.28 13.17
N PHE A 80 -20.40 -2.63 14.21
CA PHE A 80 -19.04 -2.84 14.70
C PHE A 80 -18.68 -4.32 14.89
N SER A 81 -19.56 -5.10 15.56
CA SER A 81 -19.30 -6.52 15.82
C SER A 81 -19.07 -7.34 14.55
N ALA A 82 -19.73 -7.02 13.45
CA ALA A 82 -19.59 -7.66 12.16
C ALA A 82 -18.39 -7.14 11.37
N LEU A 83 -18.02 -5.88 11.56
CA LEU A 83 -17.00 -5.17 10.75
C LEU A 83 -15.67 -5.00 11.45
N LYS A 84 -15.54 -5.35 12.74
CA LYS A 84 -14.33 -5.11 13.54
C LYS A 84 -13.06 -5.79 13.01
N THR A 85 -13.16 -6.74 12.10
CA THR A 85 -12.02 -7.44 11.48
C THR A 85 -11.67 -6.92 10.08
N GLN A 86 -12.27 -5.81 9.64
CA GLN A 86 -11.93 -5.18 8.35
C GLN A 86 -10.47 -4.72 8.34
N THR A 87 -9.84 -4.79 7.16
CA THR A 87 -8.42 -4.45 6.96
C THR A 87 -8.09 -3.04 7.41
N ASN A 88 -8.87 -2.06 6.97
CA ASN A 88 -8.76 -0.68 7.42
C ASN A 88 -10.10 -0.28 8.04
N LEU A 89 -10.13 -0.15 9.35
CA LEU A 89 -11.33 0.21 10.10
C LEU A 89 -11.13 1.53 10.82
N VAL A 90 -12.05 2.44 10.61
CA VAL A 90 -12.09 3.75 11.27
C VAL A 90 -13.38 3.86 12.06
N ILE A 91 -13.31 4.34 13.30
CA ILE A 91 -14.47 4.81 14.06
C ILE A 91 -14.33 6.32 14.16
N ALA A 92 -15.36 7.07 13.80
CA ALA A 92 -15.29 8.52 13.80
C ALA A 92 -16.51 9.16 14.47
N SER A 93 -16.25 10.10 15.39
CA SER A 93 -17.27 10.88 16.10
C SER A 93 -16.82 12.32 16.30
N ILE A 94 -17.74 13.27 16.33
CA ILE A 94 -17.48 14.68 16.56
C ILE A 94 -18.26 15.10 17.79
N GLY A 95 -17.55 15.61 18.81
CA GLY A 95 -18.13 16.04 20.07
C GLY A 95 -18.50 14.92 21.03
N ASP A 96 -18.92 15.31 22.23
CA ASP A 96 -19.41 14.39 23.25
C ASP A 96 -20.94 14.41 23.33
N TYR A 97 -21.58 13.74 22.37
CA TYR A 97 -23.04 13.64 22.31
C TYR A 97 -23.50 12.23 22.74
N GLU A 98 -24.12 12.10 23.89
CA GLU A 98 -24.57 10.82 24.46
C GLU A 98 -25.48 10.00 23.53
N LEU A 99 -26.30 10.68 22.71
CA LEU A 99 -27.21 10.02 21.75
C LEU A 99 -26.52 9.60 20.44
N ASN A 100 -25.28 10.02 20.21
CA ASN A 100 -24.52 9.63 19.02
C ASN A 100 -23.95 8.22 19.19
N PRO A 101 -24.35 7.25 18.35
CA PRO A 101 -23.90 5.88 18.48
C PRO A 101 -22.39 5.69 18.26
N ALA A 102 -21.74 6.54 17.45
CA ALA A 102 -20.30 6.51 17.25
C ALA A 102 -19.55 7.03 18.48
N THR A 103 -20.04 8.08 19.14
CA THR A 103 -19.51 8.58 20.42
C THR A 103 -19.63 7.50 21.50
N LYS A 104 -20.79 6.85 21.61
CA LYS A 104 -20.97 5.75 22.56
C LYS A 104 -20.01 4.60 22.31
N LEU A 105 -19.90 4.14 21.06
CA LEU A 105 -18.96 3.08 20.68
C LEU A 105 -17.52 3.46 21.00
N THR A 106 -17.12 4.72 20.74
CA THR A 106 -15.77 5.21 21.07
C THR A 106 -15.52 5.19 22.57
N LYS A 107 -16.48 5.63 23.40
CA LYS A 107 -16.38 5.56 24.86
C LYS A 107 -16.29 4.12 25.36
N ASP A 108 -17.10 3.22 24.82
CA ASP A 108 -17.11 1.80 25.20
C ASP A 108 -15.75 1.12 24.90
N LEU A 109 -15.08 1.53 23.83
CA LEU A 109 -13.78 0.96 23.45
C LEU A 109 -12.59 1.58 24.18
N LEU A 110 -12.61 2.87 24.42
CA LEU A 110 -11.49 3.61 25.01
C LEU A 110 -11.59 3.71 26.54
N GLY A 111 -12.79 3.71 27.09
CA GLY A 111 -13.08 4.16 28.45
C GLY A 111 -13.04 5.68 28.58
N GLU A 112 -13.69 6.21 29.60
CA GLU A 112 -13.89 7.65 29.84
C GLU A 112 -12.56 8.45 29.83
N SER A 113 -11.53 7.94 30.48
CA SER A 113 -10.26 8.64 30.61
C SER A 113 -9.55 8.86 29.26
N ALA A 114 -9.51 7.83 28.41
CA ALA A 114 -8.88 7.94 27.09
C ALA A 114 -9.77 8.72 26.11
N PHE A 115 -11.09 8.56 26.20
CA PHE A 115 -12.02 9.36 25.42
C PHE A 115 -11.88 10.86 25.73
N ASN A 116 -11.80 11.26 27.00
CA ASN A 116 -11.59 12.66 27.38
C ASN A 116 -10.27 13.22 26.87
N LYS A 117 -9.22 12.40 26.71
CA LYS A 117 -7.98 12.83 26.07
C LYS A 117 -8.19 13.14 24.59
N THR A 118 -9.02 12.40 23.88
CA THR A 118 -9.29 12.71 22.47
C THR A 118 -10.01 14.04 22.29
N LEU A 119 -10.87 14.42 23.23
CA LEU A 119 -11.58 15.69 23.18
C LEU A 119 -10.68 16.91 23.50
N ASN A 120 -9.66 16.74 24.37
CA ASN A 120 -8.90 17.86 24.90
C ASN A 120 -7.45 17.95 24.39
N ASP A 121 -6.95 16.89 23.73
CA ASP A 121 -5.52 16.80 23.37
C ASP A 121 -5.37 16.22 21.94
N THR A 122 -5.39 14.91 21.78
CA THR A 122 -5.08 14.25 20.52
C THR A 122 -6.29 13.54 19.94
N PRO A 123 -6.98 14.10 18.94
CA PRO A 123 -8.24 13.57 18.43
C PRO A 123 -8.10 12.31 17.58
N LEU A 124 -6.95 11.63 17.64
CA LEU A 124 -6.67 10.45 16.84
C LEU A 124 -5.94 9.38 17.66
N ILE A 125 -6.41 8.14 17.53
CA ILE A 125 -5.74 6.94 18.05
C ILE A 125 -5.59 5.97 16.89
N LEU A 126 -4.37 5.47 16.68
CA LEU A 126 -4.05 4.50 15.64
C LEU A 126 -3.46 3.25 16.27
N SER A 127 -3.93 2.08 15.86
CA SER A 127 -3.50 0.79 16.37
C SER A 127 -3.38 -0.23 15.25
N ARG A 128 -2.37 -1.09 15.32
CA ARG A 128 -2.17 -2.21 14.40
C ARG A 128 -2.61 -3.51 15.06
N ASN A 129 -3.24 -4.39 14.28
CA ASN A 129 -3.66 -5.74 14.73
C ASN A 129 -4.60 -5.73 15.94
N GLN A 130 -5.50 -4.76 16.07
CA GLN A 130 -6.37 -4.65 17.23
C GLN A 130 -7.34 -5.84 17.35
N PHE A 131 -8.04 -6.17 16.26
CA PHE A 131 -9.05 -7.24 16.24
C PHE A 131 -8.69 -8.39 15.27
N ALA A 132 -7.80 -8.13 14.32
CA ALA A 132 -7.33 -9.09 13.34
C ALA A 132 -5.86 -8.84 12.98
N LYS A 133 -5.14 -9.84 12.43
CA LYS A 133 -3.80 -9.65 11.88
C LYS A 133 -3.86 -8.75 10.63
N ASN A 134 -2.80 -7.99 10.39
CA ASN A 134 -2.69 -7.11 9.23
C ASN A 134 -3.84 -6.09 9.12
N GLN A 135 -4.35 -5.68 10.27
CA GLN A 135 -5.37 -4.66 10.41
C GLN A 135 -4.76 -3.33 10.81
N LEU A 136 -5.21 -2.27 10.18
CA LEU A 136 -5.05 -0.90 10.66
C LEU A 136 -6.39 -0.43 11.24
N PHE A 137 -6.38 -0.09 12.51
CA PHE A 137 -7.54 0.40 13.25
C PHE A 137 -7.29 1.83 13.70
N MET A 138 -8.21 2.73 13.40
CA MET A 138 -8.11 4.15 13.73
C MET A 138 -9.40 4.62 14.41
N ILE A 139 -9.24 5.43 15.45
CA ILE A 139 -10.33 6.19 16.06
C ILE A 139 -10.05 7.66 15.81
N ILE A 140 -11.02 8.37 15.26
CA ILE A 140 -11.05 9.83 15.16
C ILE A 140 -12.16 10.30 16.09
N SER A 141 -11.79 11.08 17.11
CA SER A 141 -12.74 11.62 18.07
C SER A 141 -12.19 12.94 18.61
N GLY A 142 -12.92 14.02 18.47
CA GLY A 142 -12.49 15.33 18.95
C GLY A 142 -13.68 16.12 19.47
N ASN A 143 -13.39 17.23 20.13
CA ASN A 143 -14.41 18.10 20.73
C ASN A 143 -15.32 18.74 19.67
N ASP A 144 -14.75 19.09 18.52
CA ASP A 144 -15.45 19.72 17.41
C ASP A 144 -14.73 19.39 16.06
N TYR A 145 -15.32 19.88 14.98
CA TYR A 145 -14.80 19.70 13.63
C TYR A 145 -13.43 20.36 13.44
N GLU A 146 -13.26 21.57 13.96
CA GLU A 146 -12.06 22.37 13.77
C GLU A 146 -10.84 21.71 14.41
N GLN A 147 -10.97 21.20 15.63
CA GLN A 147 -9.88 20.46 16.30
C GLN A 147 -9.42 19.25 15.48
N ILE A 148 -10.36 18.46 14.96
CA ILE A 148 -10.04 17.27 14.15
C ILE A 148 -9.41 17.72 12.83
N ASN A 149 -9.97 18.72 12.17
CA ASN A 149 -9.46 19.27 10.91
C ASN A 149 -8.01 19.73 11.02
N ASP A 150 -7.71 20.56 12.03
CA ASP A 150 -6.36 21.08 12.24
C ASP A 150 -5.34 19.97 12.52
N TYR A 151 -5.75 18.98 13.30
CA TYR A 151 -4.90 17.81 13.58
C TYR A 151 -4.64 16.98 12.30
N LEU A 152 -5.66 16.71 11.51
CA LEU A 152 -5.51 15.94 10.28
C LEU A 152 -4.68 16.69 9.23
N LEU A 153 -4.83 18.00 9.09
CA LEU A 153 -3.98 18.81 8.22
C LEU A 153 -2.50 18.71 8.58
N GLN A 154 -2.17 18.76 9.86
CA GLN A 154 -0.79 18.67 10.34
C GLN A 154 -0.18 17.26 10.23
N ASN A 155 -1.02 16.22 10.26
CA ASN A 155 -0.58 14.82 10.33
C ASN A 155 -0.99 13.97 9.12
N SER A 156 -1.53 14.58 8.05
CA SER A 156 -2.09 13.87 6.89
C SER A 156 -1.09 12.92 6.24
N THR A 157 0.14 13.36 6.01
CA THR A 157 1.21 12.55 5.42
C THR A 157 1.54 11.34 6.27
N PHE A 158 1.70 11.51 7.59
CA PHE A 158 1.97 10.40 8.51
C PHE A 158 0.82 9.39 8.52
N ILE A 159 -0.43 9.87 8.61
CA ILE A 159 -1.61 8.99 8.65
C ILE A 159 -1.70 8.20 7.35
N LYS A 160 -1.58 8.88 6.20
CA LYS A 160 -1.59 8.22 4.87
C LYS A 160 -0.52 7.16 4.77
N GLN A 161 0.71 7.47 5.17
CA GLN A 161 1.83 6.51 5.19
C GLN A 161 1.48 5.24 5.98
N GLN A 162 0.80 5.35 7.14
CA GLN A 162 0.41 4.17 7.92
C GLN A 162 -0.56 3.26 7.16
N PHE A 163 -1.48 3.84 6.37
CA PHE A 163 -2.39 3.07 5.50
C PHE A 163 -1.65 2.47 4.30
N ASP A 164 -0.73 3.20 3.69
CA ASP A 164 0.10 2.73 2.57
C ASP A 164 1.00 1.57 3.01
N GLU A 165 1.68 1.68 4.15
CA GLU A 165 2.47 0.59 4.72
C GLU A 165 1.63 -0.67 5.00
N ASN A 166 0.40 -0.50 5.53
CA ASN A 166 -0.50 -1.62 5.76
C ASN A 166 -0.95 -2.29 4.45
N PHE A 167 -1.25 -1.47 3.43
CA PHE A 167 -1.57 -1.95 2.08
C PHE A 167 -0.39 -2.76 1.50
N PHE A 168 0.80 -2.18 1.45
CA PHE A 168 1.98 -2.82 0.86
C PHE A 168 2.36 -4.09 1.62
N LYS A 169 2.36 -4.06 2.95
CA LYS A 169 2.64 -5.25 3.76
C LYS A 169 1.68 -6.40 3.45
N LYS A 170 0.39 -6.11 3.38
CA LYS A 170 -0.63 -7.14 3.12
C LYS A 170 -0.54 -7.67 1.70
N GLN A 171 -0.25 -6.81 0.72
CA GLN A 171 -0.02 -7.22 -0.66
C GLN A 171 1.26 -8.07 -0.80
N ALA A 172 2.35 -7.66 -0.15
CA ALA A 172 3.61 -8.41 -0.17
C ALA A 172 3.44 -9.82 0.39
N GLN A 173 2.72 -9.99 1.50
CA GLN A 173 2.42 -11.32 2.05
C GLN A 173 1.69 -12.21 1.06
N TYR A 174 0.78 -11.66 0.29
CA TYR A 174 0.00 -12.45 -0.67
C TYR A 174 0.80 -12.78 -1.93
N PHE A 175 1.58 -11.82 -2.45
CA PHE A 175 2.23 -11.95 -3.76
C PHE A 175 3.71 -12.36 -3.69
N LEU A 176 4.44 -12.00 -2.62
CA LEU A 176 5.89 -12.12 -2.56
C LEU A 176 6.38 -13.14 -1.52
N GLU A 177 5.55 -13.49 -0.52
CA GLU A 177 5.90 -14.50 0.49
C GLU A 177 5.42 -15.92 0.10
N ASN A 178 4.57 -16.02 -0.94
CA ASN A 178 4.10 -17.28 -1.49
C ASN A 178 4.97 -17.75 -2.67
N GLU A 179 4.40 -18.48 -3.61
CA GLU A 179 5.09 -18.94 -4.81
C GLU A 179 5.54 -17.76 -5.69
N ARG A 180 6.80 -17.81 -6.14
CA ARG A 180 7.44 -16.81 -7.01
C ARG A 180 8.15 -17.50 -8.16
N GLN A 181 8.58 -16.72 -9.14
CA GLN A 181 9.39 -17.15 -10.28
C GLN A 181 10.89 -17.18 -9.92
N GLU A 182 11.27 -17.94 -8.88
CA GLU A 182 12.63 -17.92 -8.30
C GLU A 182 13.73 -18.32 -9.31
N GLU A 183 13.41 -19.17 -10.28
CA GLU A 183 14.33 -19.52 -11.36
C GLU A 183 14.60 -18.31 -12.27
N LEU A 184 13.56 -17.56 -12.65
CA LEU A 184 13.68 -16.34 -13.45
C LEU A 184 14.40 -15.22 -12.68
N GLU A 185 14.10 -15.05 -11.38
CA GLU A 185 14.81 -14.11 -10.49
C GLU A 185 16.32 -14.42 -10.44
N SER A 186 16.68 -15.69 -10.33
CA SER A 186 18.07 -16.14 -10.30
C SER A 186 18.79 -15.98 -11.66
N GLU A 187 18.06 -16.19 -12.76
CA GLU A 187 18.58 -15.98 -14.12
C GLU A 187 18.93 -14.50 -14.35
N ILE A 188 18.05 -13.58 -13.96
CA ILE A 188 18.26 -12.13 -14.06
C ILE A 188 19.51 -11.75 -13.26
N TYR A 189 19.57 -12.18 -11.99
CA TYR A 189 20.70 -11.89 -11.13
C TYR A 189 22.03 -12.36 -11.74
N SER A 190 22.07 -13.60 -12.22
CA SER A 190 23.28 -14.18 -12.80
C SER A 190 23.73 -13.51 -14.11
N SER A 191 22.77 -12.89 -14.83
CA SER A 191 23.03 -12.29 -16.13
C SER A 191 23.36 -10.81 -16.08
N TYR A 192 22.85 -10.08 -15.06
CA TYR A 192 22.84 -8.62 -15.07
C TYR A 192 23.23 -7.96 -13.75
N ASP A 193 23.54 -8.74 -12.70
CA ASP A 193 23.88 -8.26 -11.35
C ASP A 193 22.78 -7.40 -10.70
N TRP A 194 21.53 -7.67 -11.03
CA TRP A 194 20.35 -7.16 -10.35
C TRP A 194 19.24 -8.21 -10.36
N THR A 195 18.30 -8.10 -9.45
CA THR A 195 17.12 -8.96 -9.41
C THR A 195 15.89 -8.20 -8.93
N MET A 196 14.72 -8.83 -9.03
CA MET A 196 13.45 -8.33 -8.52
C MET A 196 12.57 -9.53 -8.18
N LYS A 197 11.76 -9.44 -7.12
CA LYS A 197 10.80 -10.49 -6.79
C LYS A 197 9.68 -10.53 -7.81
N ILE A 198 9.52 -11.68 -8.46
CA ILE A 198 8.52 -11.88 -9.51
C ILE A 198 7.44 -12.84 -8.99
N PRO A 199 6.20 -12.35 -8.76
CA PRO A 199 5.12 -13.19 -8.25
C PRO A 199 4.77 -14.32 -9.22
N TRP A 200 4.24 -15.42 -8.70
CA TRP A 200 3.67 -16.48 -9.52
C TRP A 200 2.59 -15.94 -10.47
N GLY A 201 2.54 -16.48 -11.69
CA GLY A 201 1.59 -16.06 -12.74
C GLY A 201 1.99 -14.81 -13.51
N TRP A 202 3.17 -14.22 -13.21
CA TRP A 202 3.80 -13.25 -14.09
C TRP A 202 4.68 -13.99 -15.11
N GLU A 203 4.68 -13.57 -16.34
CA GLU A 203 5.40 -14.21 -17.44
C GLU A 203 6.46 -13.29 -18.00
N LEU A 204 7.59 -13.88 -18.41
CA LEU A 204 8.63 -13.18 -19.16
C LEU A 204 8.07 -12.90 -20.57
N ILE A 205 7.96 -11.60 -20.92
CA ILE A 205 7.53 -11.17 -22.25
C ILE A 205 8.76 -10.98 -23.15
N LYS A 206 9.80 -10.34 -22.62
CA LYS A 206 11.03 -10.08 -23.34
C LYS A 206 12.24 -9.96 -22.41
N ASN A 207 13.34 -10.58 -22.82
CA ASN A 207 14.67 -10.38 -22.25
C ASN A 207 15.63 -10.10 -23.41
N ASP A 208 16.09 -8.85 -23.52
CA ASP A 208 16.92 -8.37 -24.63
C ASP A 208 18.23 -7.83 -24.05
N SER A 209 19.24 -8.69 -23.98
CA SER A 209 20.55 -8.34 -23.40
C SER A 209 21.28 -7.25 -24.20
N ASP A 210 21.09 -7.19 -25.54
CA ASP A 210 21.74 -6.21 -26.38
C ASP A 210 21.23 -4.80 -26.14
N LYS A 211 19.98 -4.70 -25.64
CA LYS A 211 19.32 -3.44 -25.31
C LYS A 211 19.24 -3.17 -23.82
N SER A 212 19.84 -4.03 -22.97
CA SER A 212 19.71 -3.96 -21.51
C SER A 212 18.26 -3.82 -21.07
N PHE A 213 17.37 -4.66 -21.62
CA PHE A 213 15.93 -4.52 -21.46
C PHE A 213 15.27 -5.83 -21.00
N PHE A 214 14.51 -5.73 -19.91
CA PHE A 214 13.75 -6.82 -19.33
C PHE A 214 12.28 -6.43 -19.17
N TRP A 215 11.36 -7.34 -19.53
CA TRP A 215 9.93 -7.05 -19.54
C TRP A 215 9.13 -8.27 -19.12
N ILE A 216 8.37 -8.12 -18.04
CA ILE A 216 7.42 -9.11 -17.53
C ILE A 216 5.99 -8.57 -17.57
N GLY A 217 5.02 -9.48 -17.58
CA GLY A 217 3.63 -9.10 -17.57
C GLY A 217 2.71 -10.16 -17.01
N GLN A 218 1.49 -9.72 -16.74
CA GLN A 218 0.38 -10.58 -16.38
C GLN A 218 -0.89 -10.10 -17.07
N GLU A 219 -1.70 -11.05 -17.54
CA GLU A 219 -3.03 -10.76 -18.09
C GLU A 219 -4.12 -10.73 -17.00
N LEU A 220 -5.26 -10.10 -17.32
CA LEU A 220 -6.49 -10.06 -16.53
C LEU A 220 -6.36 -9.35 -15.15
N PRO A 221 -6.14 -8.01 -15.14
CA PRO A 221 -5.95 -7.12 -16.27
C PRO A 221 -4.52 -7.17 -16.79
N PHE A 222 -4.27 -6.65 -17.98
CA PHE A 222 -2.91 -6.51 -18.50
C PHE A 222 -2.12 -5.55 -17.63
N ARG A 223 -1.04 -6.06 -17.08
CA ARG A 223 -0.08 -5.36 -16.22
C ARG A 223 1.31 -5.68 -16.70
N TRP A 224 2.13 -4.67 -16.90
CA TRP A 224 3.49 -4.83 -17.38
C TRP A 224 4.45 -4.10 -16.45
N ILE A 225 5.58 -4.71 -16.18
CA ILE A 225 6.74 -4.09 -15.54
C ILE A 225 7.92 -4.28 -16.49
N ALA A 226 8.57 -3.19 -16.83
CA ALA A 226 9.77 -3.18 -17.64
C ALA A 226 10.92 -2.53 -16.87
N VAL A 227 12.10 -3.10 -16.99
CA VAL A 227 13.35 -2.57 -16.47
C VAL A 227 14.31 -2.40 -17.61
N ASN A 228 14.91 -1.23 -17.73
CA ASN A 228 16.00 -0.96 -18.66
C ASN A 228 17.15 -0.29 -17.90
N TRP A 229 18.36 -0.56 -18.27
CA TRP A 229 19.54 0.06 -17.67
C TRP A 229 20.53 0.50 -18.73
N ARG A 230 21.29 1.55 -18.43
CA ARG A 230 22.31 2.13 -19.31
C ARG A 230 23.58 2.38 -18.50
N ASP A 231 24.72 2.14 -19.09
CA ASP A 231 26.02 2.48 -18.49
C ASP A 231 26.16 3.99 -18.34
N GLY A 232 26.76 4.41 -17.24
CA GLY A 232 27.01 5.81 -16.94
C GLY A 232 25.87 6.54 -16.21
N ASN A 233 26.17 7.79 -15.85
CA ASN A 233 25.24 8.66 -15.13
C ASN A 233 24.37 9.46 -16.11
N HIS A 234 23.12 9.04 -16.28
CA HIS A 234 22.07 9.72 -17.03
C HIS A 234 20.96 10.23 -16.08
N PHE A 235 21.34 10.60 -14.85
CA PHE A 235 20.44 11.03 -13.80
C PHE A 235 20.29 12.54 -13.75
N SER A 236 19.67 13.10 -14.81
CA SER A 236 19.17 14.47 -14.84
C SER A 236 17.73 14.53 -15.34
N LYS A 237 17.05 15.64 -15.09
CA LYS A 237 15.67 15.80 -15.57
C LYS A 237 15.61 15.86 -17.10
N GLU A 238 16.62 16.44 -17.71
CA GLU A 238 16.77 16.57 -19.15
C GLU A 238 16.98 15.19 -19.78
N ASP A 239 17.91 14.39 -19.26
CA ASP A 239 18.14 13.01 -19.71
C ASP A 239 16.88 12.14 -19.54
N ALA A 240 16.17 12.30 -18.42
CA ALA A 240 14.92 11.59 -18.14
C ALA A 240 13.84 11.93 -19.18
N LEU A 241 13.70 13.20 -19.55
CA LEU A 241 12.72 13.63 -20.57
C LEU A 241 13.05 13.08 -21.95
N GLU A 242 14.30 13.14 -22.38
CA GLU A 242 14.76 12.60 -23.66
C GLU A 242 14.53 11.08 -23.71
N TYR A 243 14.95 10.38 -22.66
CA TYR A 243 14.76 8.95 -22.53
C TYR A 243 13.29 8.52 -22.64
N LEU A 244 12.37 9.21 -21.96
CA LEU A 244 10.95 8.88 -21.96
C LEU A 244 10.26 9.12 -23.31
N GLN A 245 10.82 9.95 -24.18
CA GLN A 245 10.30 10.12 -25.54
C GLN A 245 10.65 8.92 -26.43
N GLU A 246 11.83 8.35 -26.27
CA GLU A 246 12.36 7.27 -27.09
C GLU A 246 11.96 5.89 -26.60
N PHE A 247 11.94 5.69 -25.28
CA PHE A 247 11.76 4.40 -24.64
C PHE A 247 10.55 3.59 -25.13
N PRO A 248 9.32 4.13 -25.21
CA PRO A 248 8.17 3.33 -25.64
C PRO A 248 8.29 2.83 -27.07
N GLN A 249 8.86 3.65 -27.98
CA GLN A 249 9.03 3.29 -29.38
C GLN A 249 10.12 2.25 -29.57
N GLU A 250 11.18 2.36 -28.79
CA GLU A 250 12.30 1.42 -28.86
C GLU A 250 11.96 0.03 -28.33
N HIS A 251 11.18 -0.04 -27.26
CA HIS A 251 10.96 -1.29 -26.52
C HIS A 251 9.58 -1.90 -26.69
N PHE A 252 8.53 -1.08 -26.76
CA PHE A 252 7.15 -1.56 -26.87
C PHE A 252 6.55 -1.49 -28.27
N SER A 253 7.11 -0.67 -29.17
CA SER A 253 6.74 -0.49 -30.59
C SER A 253 5.30 -0.05 -30.88
N SER A 254 4.32 -0.41 -30.04
CA SER A 254 2.87 -0.19 -30.27
C SER A 254 2.24 0.86 -29.37
N ILE A 255 3.02 1.48 -28.47
CA ILE A 255 2.54 2.50 -27.54
C ILE A 255 3.46 3.72 -27.52
N ARG A 256 2.92 4.84 -27.07
CA ARG A 256 3.68 6.05 -26.76
C ARG A 256 3.22 6.64 -25.44
N TYR A 257 4.07 7.42 -24.78
CA TYR A 257 3.67 8.23 -23.63
C TYR A 257 3.11 9.56 -24.14
N ASN A 258 1.93 9.92 -23.61
CA ASN A 258 1.29 11.17 -23.96
C ASN A 258 2.03 12.33 -23.28
N GLN A 259 2.68 13.18 -24.07
CA GLN A 259 3.54 14.25 -23.57
C GLN A 259 2.78 15.35 -22.80
N ASP A 260 1.49 15.54 -23.07
CA ASP A 260 0.65 16.52 -22.36
C ASP A 260 0.34 16.09 -20.92
N TYR A 261 0.50 14.80 -20.61
CA TYR A 261 0.23 14.20 -19.30
C TYR A 261 1.48 13.61 -18.64
N LEU A 262 2.66 13.80 -19.23
CA LEU A 262 3.92 13.33 -18.69
C LEU A 262 4.37 14.23 -17.54
N ASN A 263 4.64 13.63 -16.38
CA ASN A 263 5.16 14.31 -15.21
C ASN A 263 6.46 13.65 -14.74
N ILE A 264 7.41 14.48 -14.29
CA ILE A 264 8.67 14.05 -13.70
C ILE A 264 8.88 14.86 -12.43
N GLU A 265 8.98 14.16 -11.31
CA GLU A 265 9.16 14.73 -9.97
C GLU A 265 10.38 14.10 -9.32
N PHE A 266 11.15 14.92 -8.58
CA PHE A 266 12.21 14.38 -7.73
C PHE A 266 11.58 13.68 -6.53
N ASP A 267 12.01 12.46 -6.23
CA ASP A 267 11.45 11.58 -5.20
C ASP A 267 12.53 10.63 -4.70
N ASP A 268 12.19 9.74 -3.80
CA ASP A 268 13.02 8.65 -3.32
C ASP A 268 12.48 7.29 -3.80
N PHE A 269 13.41 6.41 -4.17
CA PHE A 269 13.11 5.03 -4.52
C PHE A 269 14.05 4.10 -3.76
N ASN A 270 13.53 3.30 -2.84
CA ASN A 270 14.31 2.42 -1.95
C ASN A 270 15.43 3.15 -1.19
N ASP A 271 15.11 4.32 -0.63
CA ASP A 271 16.04 5.20 0.09
C ASP A 271 17.14 5.85 -0.79
N GLU A 272 17.07 5.68 -2.11
CA GLU A 272 17.95 6.33 -3.08
C GLU A 272 17.22 7.47 -3.79
N SER A 273 17.98 8.51 -4.15
CA SER A 273 17.43 9.62 -4.93
C SER A 273 16.96 9.15 -6.30
N ALA A 274 15.75 9.50 -6.68
CA ALA A 274 15.13 9.09 -7.93
C ALA A 274 14.33 10.21 -8.59
N TYR A 275 14.07 10.08 -9.87
CA TYR A 275 12.97 10.76 -10.53
C TYR A 275 11.80 9.80 -10.63
N ARG A 276 10.69 10.14 -9.98
CA ARG A 276 9.41 9.50 -10.21
C ARG A 276 8.81 10.04 -11.49
N ILE A 277 8.39 9.15 -12.35
CA ILE A 277 7.74 9.46 -13.62
C ILE A 277 6.34 8.89 -13.63
N PHE A 278 5.39 9.65 -14.16
CA PHE A 278 4.01 9.17 -14.28
C PHE A 278 3.24 9.94 -15.33
N GLY A 279 2.23 9.29 -15.88
CA GLY A 279 1.42 9.90 -16.93
C GLY A 279 0.44 8.92 -17.54
N LEU A 280 0.11 9.19 -18.81
CA LEU A 280 -0.75 8.34 -19.63
C LEU A 280 0.04 7.78 -20.81
N TRP A 281 -0.14 6.49 -21.05
CA TRP A 281 0.25 5.86 -22.30
C TRP A 281 -0.93 5.70 -23.24
N GLU A 282 -0.69 5.67 -24.53
CA GLU A 282 -1.70 5.41 -25.55
C GLU A 282 -1.16 4.49 -26.64
N SER A 283 -2.03 3.66 -27.21
CA SER A 283 -1.70 2.83 -28.37
C SER A 283 -1.56 3.71 -29.60
N ILE A 284 -0.63 3.34 -30.48
CA ILE A 284 -0.42 4.01 -31.77
C ILE A 284 -1.52 3.61 -32.76
N ASP A 285 -1.96 2.34 -32.71
CA ASP A 285 -2.84 1.74 -33.70
C ASP A 285 -4.31 1.66 -33.27
N ASP A 286 -4.56 1.65 -31.95
CA ASP A 286 -5.89 1.39 -31.36
C ASP A 286 -6.30 2.50 -30.40
N ALA A 287 -7.60 2.64 -30.15
CA ALA A 287 -8.14 3.51 -29.11
C ALA A 287 -7.98 2.87 -27.72
N LYS A 288 -6.73 2.58 -27.31
CA LYS A 288 -6.36 2.02 -26.02
C LYS A 288 -5.40 2.96 -25.31
N GLY A 289 -5.46 2.97 -23.99
CA GLY A 289 -4.55 3.75 -23.16
C GLY A 289 -4.79 3.49 -21.69
N GLY A 290 -3.94 4.05 -20.86
CA GLY A 290 -4.04 3.91 -19.43
C GLY A 290 -2.93 4.67 -18.70
N PRO A 291 -2.88 4.57 -17.38
CA PRO A 291 -1.79 5.15 -16.61
C PRO A 291 -0.51 4.34 -16.76
N PHE A 292 0.61 5.05 -16.65
CA PHE A 292 1.92 4.47 -16.37
C PHE A 292 2.56 5.23 -15.22
N GLN A 293 3.45 4.54 -14.53
CA GLN A 293 4.34 5.11 -13.52
C GLN A 293 5.69 4.40 -13.60
N GLY A 294 6.70 5.01 -12.98
CA GLY A 294 8.03 4.42 -12.90
C GLY A 294 9.02 5.29 -12.15
N TYR A 295 10.26 4.85 -12.16
CA TYR A 295 11.36 5.52 -11.50
C TYR A 295 12.62 5.49 -12.38
N ILE A 296 13.39 6.55 -12.31
CA ILE A 296 14.75 6.64 -12.86
C ILE A 296 15.66 6.92 -11.68
N PHE A 297 16.70 6.09 -11.50
CA PHE A 297 17.69 6.28 -10.46
C PHE A 297 19.06 5.82 -10.93
N TYR A 298 20.11 6.30 -10.25
CA TYR A 298 21.48 6.01 -10.61
C TYR A 298 22.15 5.12 -9.56
N ASP A 299 22.61 3.96 -10.01
CA ASP A 299 23.44 3.03 -9.24
C ASP A 299 24.90 3.51 -9.26
N TYR A 300 25.35 4.08 -8.16
CA TYR A 300 26.70 4.63 -8.01
C TYR A 300 27.79 3.56 -7.95
N GLU A 301 27.45 2.35 -7.51
CA GLU A 301 28.43 1.27 -7.33
C GLU A 301 28.84 0.65 -8.66
N ASN A 302 27.90 0.50 -9.58
CA ASN A 302 28.11 -0.13 -10.88
C ASN A 302 28.09 0.85 -12.06
N ASP A 303 28.01 2.16 -11.79
CA ASP A 303 27.96 3.23 -12.81
C ASP A 303 26.88 2.98 -13.87
N ARG A 304 25.64 2.69 -13.40
CA ARG A 304 24.48 2.42 -14.28
C ARG A 304 23.28 3.29 -13.89
N THR A 305 22.54 3.76 -14.89
CA THR A 305 21.24 4.40 -14.67
C THR A 305 20.14 3.43 -15.00
N PHE A 306 19.25 3.20 -14.03
CA PHE A 306 18.09 2.32 -14.15
C PHE A 306 16.82 3.10 -14.45
N TYR A 307 16.01 2.52 -15.30
CA TYR A 307 14.66 2.94 -15.57
C TYR A 307 13.69 1.78 -15.32
N ILE A 308 12.74 1.96 -14.42
CA ILE A 308 11.67 1.00 -14.16
C ILE A 308 10.35 1.65 -14.57
N SER A 309 9.57 0.97 -15.39
CA SER A 309 8.24 1.41 -15.81
C SER A 309 7.19 0.35 -15.55
N TYR A 310 6.02 0.75 -15.08
CA TYR A 310 4.89 -0.14 -14.94
C TYR A 310 3.62 0.48 -15.50
N ILE A 311 2.86 -0.34 -16.19
CA ILE A 311 1.73 0.04 -17.03
C ILE A 311 0.56 -0.87 -16.73
N VAL A 312 -0.67 -0.32 -16.71
CA VAL A 312 -1.89 -1.10 -16.63
C VAL A 312 -2.85 -0.76 -17.76
N PHE A 313 -3.48 -1.81 -18.32
CA PHE A 313 -4.63 -1.67 -19.20
C PHE A 313 -5.81 -2.44 -18.61
N ASN A 314 -6.80 -1.69 -18.10
CA ASN A 314 -8.01 -2.22 -17.49
C ASN A 314 -9.22 -1.36 -17.89
N PRO A 315 -9.73 -1.51 -19.13
CA PRO A 315 -10.83 -0.69 -19.60
C PRO A 315 -12.10 -0.96 -18.78
N GLY A 316 -12.75 0.10 -18.31
CA GLY A 316 -13.93 0.02 -17.47
C GLY A 316 -13.71 -0.45 -16.03
N GLY A 317 -12.51 -0.92 -15.68
CA GLY A 317 -12.14 -1.36 -14.34
C GLY A 317 -11.19 -0.39 -13.62
N LYS A 318 -11.03 -0.60 -12.31
CA LYS A 318 -10.10 0.16 -11.47
C LYS A 318 -8.65 -0.14 -11.82
N LYS A 319 -7.79 0.88 -11.78
CA LYS A 319 -6.37 0.81 -12.12
C LYS A 319 -5.47 1.14 -10.93
N ALA A 320 -5.92 2.04 -10.04
CA ALA A 320 -5.14 2.51 -8.90
C ALA A 320 -4.62 1.37 -8.02
N PHE A 321 -5.45 0.37 -7.74
CA PHE A 321 -5.06 -0.81 -6.98
C PHE A 321 -3.89 -1.58 -7.65
N TYR A 322 -3.97 -1.82 -8.95
CA TYR A 322 -2.95 -2.56 -9.69
C TYR A 322 -1.66 -1.76 -9.88
N MET A 323 -1.75 -0.45 -10.04
CA MET A 323 -0.57 0.42 -10.08
C MET A 323 0.23 0.31 -8.79
N ARG A 324 -0.43 0.33 -7.62
CA ARG A 324 0.22 0.14 -6.32
C ARG A 324 0.81 -1.26 -6.14
N GLN A 325 0.16 -2.31 -6.68
CA GLN A 325 0.74 -3.66 -6.68
C GLN A 325 2.04 -3.70 -7.49
N MET A 326 2.05 -3.11 -8.68
CA MET A 326 3.26 -3.07 -9.52
C MET A 326 4.36 -2.22 -8.92
N GLU A 327 4.03 -1.10 -8.27
CA GLU A 327 5.00 -0.31 -7.50
C GLU A 327 5.64 -1.15 -6.39
N MET A 328 4.85 -1.93 -5.65
CA MET A 328 5.36 -2.83 -4.62
C MET A 328 6.35 -3.87 -5.21
N ILE A 329 6.02 -4.45 -6.37
CA ILE A 329 6.92 -5.39 -7.06
C ILE A 329 8.20 -4.66 -7.50
N ALA A 330 8.07 -3.52 -8.16
CA ALA A 330 9.19 -2.71 -8.62
C ALA A 330 10.15 -2.32 -7.47
N LYS A 331 9.61 -1.99 -6.30
CA LYS A 331 10.39 -1.68 -5.09
C LYS A 331 11.13 -2.88 -4.49
N THR A 332 10.95 -4.08 -5.03
CA THR A 332 11.77 -5.23 -4.64
C THR A 332 13.05 -5.38 -5.45
N ILE A 333 13.32 -4.45 -6.38
CA ILE A 333 14.58 -4.46 -7.11
C ILE A 333 15.74 -4.38 -6.13
N ASP A 334 16.73 -5.22 -6.38
CA ASP A 334 17.97 -5.33 -5.62
C ASP A 334 19.13 -5.36 -6.60
N ILE A 335 20.10 -4.48 -6.43
CA ILE A 335 21.22 -4.25 -7.32
C ILE A 335 22.48 -4.47 -6.51
N ASN A 336 23.38 -5.35 -6.97
CA ASN A 336 24.66 -5.66 -6.31
C ASN A 336 25.86 -5.13 -7.08
#